data_f0a7296d40be589f1bc26d6bdedd9764
#
_entry.id   f0a7296d40be589f1bc26d6bdedd9764
#
_cell.length_a   1.000
_cell.length_b   1.000
_cell.length_c   1.000
_cell.angle_alpha   90.00
_cell.angle_beta   90.00
_cell.angle_gamma   90.00
#
_symmetry.space_group_name_H-M   'P 1'
#
loop_
_entity.id
_entity.type
_entity.pdbx_description
1 polymer ?
#
loop_
_entity_poly.entity_id
_entity_poly.type
_entity_poly.pdbx_seq_one_letter_code
_entity_poly.pdbx_strand_id
1 'polypeptide(L)'
;MSAQPLLQVKNLSVFLNKNRQSFPVVESLSFNVFPGRTLAIIGESGSGKSITAQSLMQLLPEEHFSFSGEALFHNENLLDRSNVTTRSLFGSKIAMIFQNPLISFDPVFTIEQQFHEVIHAHLDLTNRIAHERILAVLRETGFQDPERCIKLYPHELSGGMLQRIAIAMALLTSPDLLIADEPTTALDVSVQYQILQLLKTLQKKTGMSLLMITHDMGVVAEMADDVFVLYAGRMAEYSSVQEIFHSPAHPYTVDLLASRPSQYRKQTFIPISGQPPHYTHLPKGCCYSPRCRKALPICFEQPPQSTPLNAHHHVRCWLHG
;
A
#
# COMPACT_ATOMS: atom_id res chain seq x y z
N MET A 1 6.21 -27.11 -1.82
CA MET A 1 4.78 -26.69 -1.75
C MET A 1 4.77 -25.18 -1.85
N SER A 2 4.13 -24.59 -2.86
CA SER A 2 3.97 -23.14 -2.94
C SER A 2 3.10 -22.69 -1.76
N ALA A 3 3.57 -21.72 -0.96
CA ALA A 3 2.79 -21.18 0.15
C ALA A 3 1.47 -20.60 -0.39
N GLN A 4 0.36 -20.90 0.29
CA GLN A 4 -0.93 -20.31 -0.06
C GLN A 4 -0.88 -18.81 0.26
N PRO A 5 -1.32 -17.91 -0.63
CA PRO A 5 -1.36 -16.48 -0.35
C PRO A 5 -2.37 -16.16 0.76
N LEU A 6 -2.03 -15.20 1.61
CA LEU A 6 -2.93 -14.64 2.62
C LEU A 6 -4.01 -13.77 1.98
N LEU A 7 -3.60 -12.91 1.04
CA LEU A 7 -4.49 -12.13 0.20
C LEU A 7 -4.19 -12.44 -1.27
N GLN A 8 -5.21 -12.82 -2.03
CA GLN A 8 -5.13 -13.05 -3.46
C GLN A 8 -6.06 -12.08 -4.20
N VAL A 9 -5.48 -11.17 -4.95
CA VAL A 9 -6.22 -10.24 -5.82
C VAL A 9 -6.21 -10.76 -7.25
N LYS A 10 -7.41 -10.85 -7.86
CA LYS A 10 -7.61 -11.35 -9.22
C LYS A 10 -8.41 -10.35 -10.05
N ASN A 11 -7.78 -9.83 -11.10
CA ASN A 11 -8.39 -8.93 -12.08
C ASN A 11 -9.17 -7.75 -11.46
N LEU A 12 -8.67 -7.23 -10.33
CA LEU A 12 -9.27 -6.08 -9.67
C LEU A 12 -9.29 -4.89 -10.62
N SER A 13 -10.48 -4.38 -10.88
CA SER A 13 -10.66 -3.10 -11.58
C SER A 13 -11.53 -2.19 -10.73
N VAL A 14 -11.17 -0.91 -10.71
CA VAL A 14 -11.87 0.15 -10.00
C VAL A 14 -12.23 1.24 -10.98
N PHE A 15 -13.50 1.57 -11.04
CA PHE A 15 -14.02 2.61 -11.94
C PHE A 15 -14.53 3.79 -11.15
N LEU A 16 -14.13 5.00 -11.56
CA LEU A 16 -14.69 6.25 -11.05
C LEU A 16 -15.89 6.65 -11.92
N ASN A 17 -17.05 6.74 -11.31
CA ASN A 17 -18.30 7.14 -11.96
C ASN A 17 -18.51 8.65 -11.78
N LYS A 18 -18.43 9.40 -12.87
CA LYS A 18 -18.58 10.86 -12.87
C LYS A 18 -19.36 11.32 -14.11
N ASN A 19 -20.38 12.17 -13.93
CA ASN A 19 -21.17 12.73 -15.02
C ASN A 19 -21.74 11.66 -15.97
N ARG A 20 -22.27 10.54 -15.44
CA ARG A 20 -22.78 9.38 -16.19
C ARG A 20 -21.75 8.67 -17.06
N GLN A 21 -20.48 8.92 -16.85
CA GLN A 21 -19.37 8.21 -17.47
C GLN A 21 -18.59 7.43 -16.42
N SER A 22 -18.07 6.27 -16.80
CA SER A 22 -17.26 5.39 -15.95
C SER A 22 -15.84 5.36 -16.49
N PHE A 23 -14.88 5.73 -15.64
CA PHE A 23 -13.46 5.82 -15.99
C PHE A 23 -12.67 4.77 -15.22
N PRO A 24 -11.91 3.89 -15.88
CA PRO A 24 -11.04 2.95 -15.18
C PRO A 24 -9.87 3.71 -14.54
N VAL A 25 -9.84 3.75 -13.21
CA VAL A 25 -8.73 4.32 -12.43
C VAL A 25 -7.74 3.24 -12.01
N VAL A 26 -8.20 1.99 -11.96
CA VAL A 26 -7.40 0.76 -11.80
C VAL A 26 -7.98 -0.29 -12.73
N GLU A 27 -7.14 -1.04 -13.44
CA GLU A 27 -7.59 -2.00 -14.46
C GLU A 27 -6.86 -3.33 -14.38
N SER A 28 -7.62 -4.39 -14.09
CA SER A 28 -7.20 -5.80 -14.13
C SER A 28 -5.92 -6.10 -13.34
N LEU A 29 -5.82 -5.60 -12.10
CA LEU A 29 -4.69 -5.91 -11.24
C LEU A 29 -4.83 -7.32 -10.66
N SER A 30 -3.72 -8.08 -10.72
CA SER A 30 -3.63 -9.40 -10.11
C SER A 30 -2.30 -9.53 -9.38
N PHE A 31 -2.35 -9.81 -8.07
CA PHE A 31 -1.17 -9.98 -7.22
C PHE A 31 -1.51 -10.78 -5.97
N ASN A 32 -0.48 -11.27 -5.29
CA ASN A 32 -0.61 -12.03 -4.05
C ASN A 32 0.19 -11.37 -2.93
N VAL A 33 -0.36 -11.41 -1.70
CA VAL A 33 0.39 -11.15 -0.47
C VAL A 33 0.52 -12.47 0.29
N PHE A 34 1.74 -12.89 0.57
CA PHE A 34 2.02 -14.14 1.28
C PHE A 34 2.16 -13.91 2.79
N PRO A 35 1.86 -14.93 3.63
CA PRO A 35 2.01 -14.83 5.08
C PRO A 35 3.43 -14.39 5.49
N GLY A 36 3.50 -13.40 6.39
CA GLY A 36 4.75 -12.88 6.93
C GLY A 36 5.64 -12.11 5.94
N ARG A 37 5.19 -11.90 4.69
CA ARG A 37 5.95 -11.19 3.64
C ARG A 37 5.42 -9.78 3.41
N THR A 38 6.27 -8.95 2.82
CA THR A 38 5.95 -7.59 2.40
C THR A 38 5.82 -7.53 0.87
N LEU A 39 4.62 -7.16 0.38
CA LEU A 39 4.42 -6.71 -0.99
C LEU A 39 4.44 -5.18 -1.03
N ALA A 40 5.34 -4.59 -1.83
CA ALA A 40 5.33 -3.15 -2.11
C ALA A 40 4.60 -2.85 -3.42
N ILE A 41 3.60 -1.97 -3.39
CA ILE A 41 2.99 -1.36 -4.59
C ILE A 41 3.64 -0.01 -4.80
N ILE A 42 4.31 0.15 -5.94
CA ILE A 42 5.08 1.36 -6.27
C ILE A 42 4.60 2.01 -7.58
N GLY A 43 4.91 3.28 -7.76
CA GLY A 43 4.59 4.05 -8.96
C GLY A 43 4.51 5.55 -8.69
N GLU A 44 4.42 6.36 -9.74
CA GLU A 44 4.25 7.80 -9.63
C GLU A 44 2.94 8.20 -8.92
N SER A 45 2.85 9.44 -8.45
CA SER A 45 1.59 10.00 -7.92
C SER A 45 0.47 9.88 -8.97
N GLY A 46 -0.75 9.52 -8.52
CA GLY A 46 -1.88 9.31 -9.44
C GLY A 46 -1.87 7.97 -10.19
N SER A 47 -0.92 7.05 -9.94
CA SER A 47 -0.90 5.75 -10.60
C SER A 47 -1.99 4.77 -10.14
N GLY A 48 -2.75 5.07 -9.07
CA GLY A 48 -3.84 4.22 -8.55
C GLY A 48 -3.49 3.43 -7.28
N LYS A 49 -2.31 3.63 -6.66
CA LYS A 49 -1.85 2.89 -5.47
C LYS A 49 -2.81 2.98 -4.30
N SER A 50 -3.10 4.19 -3.82
CA SER A 50 -4.01 4.41 -2.69
C SER A 50 -5.44 3.99 -3.01
N ILE A 51 -5.90 4.18 -4.25
CA ILE A 51 -7.20 3.68 -4.73
C ILE A 51 -7.26 2.15 -4.59
N THR A 52 -6.18 1.44 -4.96
CA THR A 52 -6.10 -0.02 -4.80
C THR A 52 -6.22 -0.42 -3.32
N ALA A 53 -5.47 0.22 -2.41
CA ALA A 53 -5.55 -0.08 -0.98
C ALA A 53 -6.94 0.23 -0.39
N GLN A 54 -7.49 1.41 -0.71
CA GLN A 54 -8.81 1.83 -0.22
C GLN A 54 -9.93 0.93 -0.76
N SER A 55 -9.80 0.40 -2.00
CA SER A 55 -10.77 -0.55 -2.53
C SER A 55 -10.77 -1.87 -1.76
N LEU A 56 -9.60 -2.38 -1.38
CA LEU A 56 -9.45 -3.59 -0.56
C LEU A 56 -10.04 -3.42 0.84
N MET A 57 -10.07 -2.21 1.37
CA MET A 57 -10.65 -1.85 2.68
C MET A 57 -12.10 -1.37 2.61
N GLN A 58 -12.74 -1.41 1.42
CA GLN A 58 -14.09 -0.88 1.18
C GLN A 58 -14.28 0.59 1.58
N LEU A 59 -13.20 1.40 1.56
CA LEU A 59 -13.24 2.81 1.98
C LEU A 59 -13.69 3.77 0.87
N LEU A 60 -13.77 3.30 -0.38
CA LEU A 60 -14.22 4.13 -1.50
C LEU A 60 -15.77 4.20 -1.51
N PRO A 61 -16.38 5.41 -1.65
CA PRO A 61 -17.82 5.57 -1.68
C PRO A 61 -18.47 4.86 -2.89
N GLU A 62 -19.52 4.07 -2.68
CA GLU A 62 -20.24 3.35 -3.74
C GLU A 62 -20.91 4.26 -4.76
N GLU A 63 -21.31 5.46 -4.33
CA GLU A 63 -21.92 6.47 -5.19
C GLU A 63 -20.98 6.91 -6.32
N HIS A 64 -19.68 6.85 -6.05
CA HIS A 64 -18.65 7.33 -6.97
C HIS A 64 -17.79 6.23 -7.57
N PHE A 65 -17.78 5.04 -6.97
CA PHE A 65 -16.89 3.96 -7.41
C PHE A 65 -17.65 2.66 -7.62
N SER A 66 -17.25 1.95 -8.67
CA SER A 66 -17.67 0.57 -8.92
C SER A 66 -16.45 -0.34 -9.10
N PHE A 67 -16.64 -1.62 -8.79
CA PHE A 67 -15.54 -2.58 -8.70
C PHE A 67 -15.87 -3.82 -9.52
N SER A 68 -14.82 -4.48 -10.04
CA SER A 68 -14.91 -5.83 -10.60
C SER A 68 -13.66 -6.63 -10.25
N GLY A 69 -13.74 -7.95 -10.39
CA GLY A 69 -12.70 -8.89 -9.97
C GLY A 69 -12.93 -9.43 -8.57
N GLU A 70 -11.89 -10.02 -7.98
CA GLU A 70 -11.93 -10.65 -6.67
C GLU A 70 -10.72 -10.23 -5.82
N ALA A 71 -10.92 -10.12 -4.51
CA ALA A 71 -9.85 -9.94 -3.52
C ALA A 71 -10.11 -10.91 -2.35
N LEU A 72 -9.51 -12.09 -2.42
CA LEU A 72 -9.74 -13.18 -1.47
C LEU A 72 -8.75 -13.10 -0.30
N PHE A 73 -9.25 -12.85 0.89
CA PHE A 73 -8.52 -12.90 2.14
C PHE A 73 -9.07 -14.05 2.99
N HIS A 74 -8.27 -15.07 3.30
CA HIS A 74 -8.74 -16.32 3.92
C HIS A 74 -9.97 -16.91 3.22
N ASN A 75 -10.05 -16.84 1.89
CA ASN A 75 -11.16 -17.24 1.03
C ASN A 75 -12.43 -16.35 1.12
N GLU A 76 -12.43 -15.29 1.89
CA GLU A 76 -13.50 -14.29 1.93
C GLU A 76 -13.21 -13.18 0.90
N ASN A 77 -14.17 -12.86 0.05
CA ASN A 77 -13.98 -11.80 -0.96
C ASN A 77 -14.17 -10.41 -0.33
N LEU A 78 -13.07 -9.68 -0.16
CA LEU A 78 -13.07 -8.33 0.41
C LEU A 78 -13.89 -7.31 -0.39
N LEU A 79 -14.21 -7.59 -1.66
CA LEU A 79 -15.02 -6.69 -2.50
C LEU A 79 -16.52 -6.89 -2.30
N ASP A 80 -16.93 -7.98 -1.65
CA ASP A 80 -18.34 -8.25 -1.34
C ASP A 80 -18.79 -7.43 -0.12
N ARG A 81 -19.43 -6.30 -0.39
CA ARG A 81 -19.94 -5.39 0.63
C ARG A 81 -21.21 -5.88 1.31
N SER A 82 -21.90 -6.87 0.75
CA SER A 82 -23.10 -7.46 1.34
C SER A 82 -22.76 -8.46 2.45
N ASN A 83 -21.54 -9.00 2.45
CA ASN A 83 -21.10 -10.00 3.40
C ASN A 83 -20.69 -9.40 4.75
N VAL A 84 -21.46 -9.68 5.80
CA VAL A 84 -21.18 -9.22 7.18
C VAL A 84 -19.87 -9.77 7.71
N THR A 85 -19.50 -11.01 7.35
CA THR A 85 -18.22 -11.63 7.75
C THR A 85 -17.04 -10.82 7.22
N THR A 86 -17.11 -10.37 5.97
CA THR A 86 -16.06 -9.52 5.38
C THR A 86 -15.88 -8.22 6.15
N ARG A 87 -16.98 -7.57 6.55
CA ARG A 87 -16.91 -6.33 7.34
C ARG A 87 -16.24 -6.53 8.69
N SER A 88 -16.42 -7.65 9.36
CA SER A 88 -15.80 -7.96 10.65
C SER A 88 -14.29 -8.18 10.56
N LEU A 89 -13.74 -8.41 9.35
CA LEU A 89 -12.30 -8.53 9.14
C LEU A 89 -11.57 -7.19 9.22
N PHE A 90 -12.24 -6.09 8.79
CA PHE A 90 -11.64 -4.77 8.83
C PHE A 90 -11.50 -4.27 10.26
N GLY A 91 -10.33 -3.73 10.59
CA GLY A 91 -9.95 -3.32 11.94
C GLY A 91 -9.59 -4.48 12.88
N SER A 92 -10.01 -5.73 12.59
CA SER A 92 -9.69 -6.89 13.41
C SER A 92 -8.56 -7.74 12.82
N LYS A 93 -8.69 -8.19 11.58
CA LYS A 93 -7.72 -9.04 10.86
C LYS A 93 -6.95 -8.28 9.79
N ILE A 94 -7.52 -7.22 9.26
CA ILE A 94 -6.89 -6.33 8.30
C ILE A 94 -6.94 -4.93 8.89
N ALA A 95 -5.78 -4.31 9.08
CA ALA A 95 -5.66 -2.93 9.55
C ALA A 95 -5.00 -2.05 8.49
N MET A 96 -5.24 -0.75 8.55
CA MET A 96 -4.65 0.21 7.61
C MET A 96 -4.04 1.40 8.33
N ILE A 97 -2.86 1.82 7.87
CA ILE A 97 -2.21 3.08 8.22
C ILE A 97 -2.34 4.00 7.01
N PHE A 98 -2.91 5.19 7.22
CA PHE A 98 -3.12 6.19 6.17
C PHE A 98 -1.90 7.09 5.97
N GLN A 99 -1.80 7.70 4.78
CA GLN A 99 -0.70 8.59 4.37
C GLN A 99 -0.48 9.77 5.33
N ASN A 100 -1.56 10.34 5.86
CA ASN A 100 -1.48 11.45 6.81
C ASN A 100 -2.09 11.02 8.15
N PRO A 101 -1.26 10.74 9.18
CA PRO A 101 -1.77 10.29 10.46
C PRO A 101 -2.65 11.35 11.15
N LEU A 102 -2.40 12.65 10.93
CA LEU A 102 -3.15 13.71 11.59
C LEU A 102 -4.65 13.69 11.24
N ILE A 103 -4.99 13.35 9.99
CA ILE A 103 -6.40 13.27 9.56
C ILE A 103 -7.09 11.98 10.02
N SER A 104 -6.34 11.02 10.55
CA SER A 104 -6.88 9.76 11.08
C SER A 104 -7.33 9.87 12.53
N PHE A 105 -7.00 10.98 13.19
CA PHE A 105 -7.36 11.23 14.59
C PHE A 105 -8.35 12.37 14.69
N ASP A 106 -9.33 12.20 15.58
CA ASP A 106 -10.25 13.27 15.95
C ASP A 106 -9.54 14.23 16.95
N PRO A 107 -9.40 15.53 16.60
CA PRO A 107 -8.66 16.48 17.42
C PRO A 107 -9.31 16.82 18.77
N VAL A 108 -10.59 16.50 18.96
CA VAL A 108 -11.34 16.82 20.19
C VAL A 108 -11.32 15.70 21.23
N PHE A 109 -10.81 14.51 20.87
CA PHE A 109 -10.66 13.38 21.78
C PHE A 109 -9.19 13.11 22.12
N THR A 110 -8.95 12.67 23.36
CA THR A 110 -7.61 12.21 23.75
C THR A 110 -7.23 10.93 23.03
N ILE A 111 -5.93 10.62 23.02
CA ILE A 111 -5.43 9.36 22.44
C ILE A 111 -6.07 8.15 23.12
N GLU A 112 -6.23 8.18 24.47
CA GLU A 112 -6.86 7.09 25.22
C GLU A 112 -8.30 6.83 24.78
N GLN A 113 -9.10 7.87 24.60
CA GLN A 113 -10.48 7.75 24.15
C GLN A 113 -10.55 7.06 22.79
N GLN A 114 -9.70 7.46 21.84
CA GLN A 114 -9.68 6.88 20.49
C GLN A 114 -9.18 5.43 20.47
N PHE A 115 -8.23 5.06 21.34
CA PHE A 115 -7.85 3.65 21.53
C PHE A 115 -9.01 2.82 22.08
N HIS A 116 -9.76 3.35 23.04
CA HIS A 116 -10.93 2.66 23.60
C HIS A 116 -12.03 2.45 22.56
N GLU A 117 -12.26 3.38 21.64
CA GLU A 117 -13.20 3.21 20.52
C GLU A 117 -12.81 2.01 19.65
N VAL A 118 -11.54 1.87 19.28
CA VAL A 118 -11.05 0.71 18.51
C VAL A 118 -11.25 -0.59 19.30
N ILE A 119 -10.95 -0.60 20.60
CA ILE A 119 -11.16 -1.78 21.43
C ILE A 119 -12.64 -2.16 21.49
N HIS A 120 -13.52 -1.22 21.78
CA HIS A 120 -14.96 -1.48 21.85
C HIS A 120 -15.56 -1.94 20.53
N ALA A 121 -15.01 -1.48 19.39
CA ALA A 121 -15.47 -1.89 18.08
C ALA A 121 -15.05 -3.33 17.70
N HIS A 122 -13.90 -3.81 18.22
CA HIS A 122 -13.28 -5.04 17.71
C HIS A 122 -12.92 -6.09 18.76
N LEU A 123 -12.85 -5.71 20.03
CA LEU A 123 -12.39 -6.58 21.10
C LEU A 123 -13.38 -6.54 22.30
N ASP A 124 -13.73 -7.71 22.81
CA ASP A 124 -14.55 -7.82 24.02
C ASP A 124 -13.61 -7.88 25.25
N LEU A 125 -13.18 -6.71 25.73
CA LEU A 125 -12.26 -6.57 26.84
C LEU A 125 -12.85 -5.71 27.95
N THR A 126 -12.55 -6.06 29.21
CA THR A 126 -12.84 -5.18 30.34
C THR A 126 -11.95 -3.93 30.28
N ASN A 127 -12.41 -2.81 30.84
CA ASN A 127 -11.67 -1.54 30.84
C ASN A 127 -10.23 -1.68 31.36
N ARG A 128 -10.01 -2.51 32.38
CA ARG A 128 -8.67 -2.77 32.93
C ARG A 128 -7.77 -3.47 31.93
N ILE A 129 -8.26 -4.52 31.28
CA ILE A 129 -7.49 -5.28 30.27
C ILE A 129 -7.25 -4.40 29.04
N ALA A 130 -8.24 -3.62 28.63
CA ALA A 130 -8.14 -2.66 27.54
C ALA A 130 -7.01 -1.64 27.79
N HIS A 131 -6.99 -1.03 28.99
CA HIS A 131 -5.95 -0.09 29.37
C HIS A 131 -4.54 -0.72 29.38
N GLU A 132 -4.39 -1.91 30.01
CA GLU A 132 -3.11 -2.65 30.01
C GLU A 132 -2.63 -2.94 28.57
N ARG A 133 -3.54 -3.31 27.65
CA ARG A 133 -3.20 -3.57 26.24
C ARG A 133 -2.79 -2.31 25.48
N ILE A 134 -3.47 -1.18 25.70
CA ILE A 134 -3.09 0.11 25.12
C ILE A 134 -1.65 0.47 25.54
N LEU A 135 -1.36 0.38 26.83
CA LEU A 135 -0.01 0.68 27.32
C LEU A 135 1.05 -0.28 26.75
N ALA A 136 0.71 -1.56 26.63
CA ALA A 136 1.61 -2.56 26.06
C ALA A 136 1.96 -2.23 24.60
N VAL A 137 0.98 -1.96 23.74
CA VAL A 137 1.22 -1.66 22.33
C VAL A 137 1.96 -0.33 22.13
N LEU A 138 1.71 0.66 22.99
CA LEU A 138 2.46 1.92 22.97
C LEU A 138 3.93 1.72 23.37
N ARG A 139 4.23 0.86 24.35
CA ARG A 139 5.63 0.49 24.67
C ARG A 139 6.30 -0.20 23.48
N GLU A 140 5.60 -1.11 22.80
CA GLU A 140 6.11 -1.80 21.61
C GLU A 140 6.41 -0.84 20.46
N THR A 141 5.66 0.27 20.34
CA THR A 141 5.92 1.32 19.35
C THR A 141 6.90 2.40 19.81
N GLY A 142 7.53 2.20 20.97
CA GLY A 142 8.69 2.97 21.43
C GLY A 142 8.35 4.17 22.32
N PHE A 143 7.16 4.21 22.94
CA PHE A 143 6.84 5.21 23.96
C PHE A 143 7.40 4.80 25.31
N GLN A 144 8.24 5.67 25.91
CA GLN A 144 8.83 5.43 27.24
C GLN A 144 7.82 5.68 28.36
N ASP A 145 6.95 6.67 28.19
CA ASP A 145 5.89 7.04 29.14
C ASP A 145 4.52 7.01 28.44
N PRO A 146 3.96 5.80 28.22
CA PRO A 146 2.67 5.64 27.57
C PRO A 146 1.50 6.20 28.40
N GLU A 147 1.58 6.17 29.74
CA GLU A 147 0.57 6.75 30.64
C GLU A 147 0.39 8.26 30.44
N ARG A 148 1.46 8.98 30.18
CA ARG A 148 1.40 10.39 29.84
C ARG A 148 0.89 10.56 28.40
N CYS A 149 1.36 9.73 27.48
CA CYS A 149 1.02 9.84 26.06
C CYS A 149 -0.48 9.71 25.81
N ILE A 150 -1.17 8.76 26.45
CA ILE A 150 -2.60 8.52 26.23
C ILE A 150 -3.50 9.69 26.63
N LYS A 151 -3.04 10.56 27.54
CA LYS A 151 -3.79 11.73 28.03
C LYS A 151 -3.70 12.93 27.10
N LEU A 152 -2.78 12.91 26.12
CA LEU A 152 -2.58 14.00 25.18
C LEU A 152 -3.64 13.96 24.06
N TYR A 153 -3.87 15.13 23.48
CA TYR A 153 -4.63 15.30 22.27
C TYR A 153 -3.72 15.17 21.03
N PRO A 154 -4.26 14.82 19.85
CA PRO A 154 -3.46 14.68 18.63
C PRO A 154 -2.60 15.91 18.29
N HIS A 155 -3.12 17.11 18.49
CA HIS A 155 -2.42 18.36 18.20
C HIS A 155 -1.25 18.69 19.16
N GLU A 156 -1.12 17.98 20.29
CA GLU A 156 -0.01 18.12 21.23
C GLU A 156 1.18 17.21 20.88
N LEU A 157 1.06 16.39 19.82
CA LEU A 157 2.02 15.37 19.43
C LEU A 157 2.77 15.76 18.14
N SER A 158 4.04 15.39 18.04
CA SER A 158 4.78 15.52 16.78
C SER A 158 4.28 14.54 15.72
N GLY A 159 4.54 14.82 14.42
CA GLY A 159 4.15 13.95 13.33
C GLY A 159 4.69 12.51 13.48
N GLY A 160 5.93 12.35 13.94
CA GLY A 160 6.52 11.03 14.20
C GLY A 160 5.88 10.32 15.40
N MET A 161 5.44 11.04 16.44
CA MET A 161 4.68 10.46 17.56
C MET A 161 3.30 10.02 17.09
N LEU A 162 2.58 10.85 16.33
CA LEU A 162 1.28 10.48 15.75
C LEU A 162 1.38 9.25 14.87
N GLN A 163 2.43 9.16 14.05
CA GLN A 163 2.67 7.98 13.22
C GLN A 163 2.88 6.71 14.04
N ARG A 164 3.66 6.78 15.13
CA ARG A 164 3.85 5.66 16.07
C ARG A 164 2.55 5.27 16.77
N ILE A 165 1.69 6.24 17.10
CA ILE A 165 0.37 5.99 17.69
C ILE A 165 -0.56 5.35 16.65
N ALA A 166 -0.56 5.82 15.39
CA ALA A 166 -1.33 5.19 14.31
C ALA A 166 -0.92 3.72 14.08
N ILE A 167 0.39 3.44 14.13
CA ILE A 167 0.92 2.06 14.08
C ILE A 167 0.44 1.26 15.31
N ALA A 168 0.54 1.82 16.52
CA ALA A 168 0.08 1.17 17.75
C ALA A 168 -1.42 0.84 17.68
N MET A 169 -2.23 1.78 17.20
CA MET A 169 -3.67 1.61 17.02
C MET A 169 -3.99 0.51 16.01
N ALA A 170 -3.31 0.48 14.87
CA ALA A 170 -3.46 -0.56 13.86
C ALA A 170 -3.08 -1.97 14.39
N LEU A 171 -2.11 -2.05 15.31
CA LEU A 171 -1.65 -3.31 15.91
C LEU A 171 -2.45 -3.77 17.13
N LEU A 172 -3.35 -2.94 17.62
CA LEU A 172 -4.12 -3.21 18.85
C LEU A 172 -4.90 -4.52 18.77
N THR A 173 -5.40 -4.86 17.58
CA THR A 173 -6.17 -6.07 17.28
C THR A 173 -5.32 -7.26 16.85
N SER A 174 -4.00 -7.09 16.72
CA SER A 174 -3.07 -8.11 16.18
C SER A 174 -3.50 -8.60 14.79
N PRO A 175 -3.52 -7.73 13.77
CA PRO A 175 -3.99 -8.08 12.43
C PRO A 175 -3.04 -9.06 11.74
N ASP A 176 -3.60 -9.88 10.83
CA ASP A 176 -2.82 -10.79 9.97
C ASP A 176 -2.22 -10.03 8.77
N LEU A 177 -2.89 -8.94 8.34
CA LEU A 177 -2.46 -8.07 7.26
C LEU A 177 -2.51 -6.59 7.68
N LEU A 178 -1.38 -5.90 7.53
CA LEU A 178 -1.29 -4.45 7.66
C LEU A 178 -1.12 -3.81 6.29
N ILE A 179 -2.02 -2.91 5.91
CA ILE A 179 -1.90 -2.08 4.72
C ILE A 179 -1.33 -0.73 5.16
N ALA A 180 -0.18 -0.34 4.61
CA ALA A 180 0.49 0.92 4.96
C ALA A 180 0.57 1.81 3.72
N ASP A 181 -0.28 2.83 3.66
CA ASP A 181 -0.31 3.80 2.55
C ASP A 181 0.63 4.96 2.85
N GLU A 182 1.81 4.95 2.24
CA GLU A 182 2.88 5.94 2.39
C GLU A 182 3.20 6.25 3.87
N PRO A 183 3.52 5.26 4.70
CA PRO A 183 3.57 5.41 6.16
C PRO A 183 4.68 6.33 6.68
N THR A 184 5.54 6.81 5.80
CA THR A 184 6.69 7.68 6.15
C THR A 184 6.68 9.02 5.42
N THR A 185 5.65 9.30 4.62
CA THR A 185 5.51 10.59 3.92
C THR A 185 5.37 11.72 4.93
N ALA A 186 5.98 12.86 4.64
CA ALA A 186 6.05 14.05 5.49
C ALA A 186 6.82 13.91 6.82
N LEU A 187 7.62 12.84 6.97
CA LEU A 187 8.56 12.68 8.09
C LEU A 187 9.99 13.00 7.66
N ASP A 188 10.80 13.48 8.59
CA ASP A 188 12.24 13.61 8.34
C ASP A 188 12.91 12.23 8.18
N VAL A 189 14.07 12.20 7.48
CA VAL A 189 14.76 10.96 7.12
C VAL A 189 15.09 10.08 8.34
N SER A 190 15.42 10.70 9.47
CA SER A 190 15.75 9.98 10.70
C SER A 190 14.52 9.28 11.29
N VAL A 191 13.39 9.97 11.37
CA VAL A 191 12.12 9.42 11.86
C VAL A 191 11.58 8.38 10.88
N GLN A 192 11.67 8.63 9.57
CA GLN A 192 11.32 7.66 8.54
C GLN A 192 12.04 6.33 8.76
N TYR A 193 13.37 6.35 8.92
CA TYR A 193 14.15 5.15 9.18
C TYR A 193 13.69 4.42 10.46
N GLN A 194 13.45 5.16 11.55
CA GLN A 194 12.95 4.57 12.79
C GLN A 194 11.58 3.89 12.64
N ILE A 195 10.67 4.49 11.88
CA ILE A 195 9.34 3.91 11.60
C ILE A 195 9.47 2.62 10.78
N LEU A 196 10.34 2.59 9.78
CA LEU A 196 10.56 1.39 8.97
C LEU A 196 11.16 0.25 9.80
N GLN A 197 12.17 0.54 10.64
CA GLN A 197 12.75 -0.45 11.55
C GLN A 197 11.74 -0.96 12.58
N LEU A 198 10.86 -0.08 13.06
CA LEU A 198 9.76 -0.45 13.94
C LEU A 198 8.82 -1.44 13.24
N LEU A 199 8.32 -1.11 12.04
CA LEU A 199 7.43 -2.00 11.26
C LEU A 199 8.07 -3.35 10.97
N LYS A 200 9.36 -3.36 10.59
CA LYS A 200 10.12 -4.59 10.32
C LYS A 200 10.28 -5.47 11.57
N THR A 201 10.52 -4.85 12.72
CA THR A 201 10.64 -5.54 14.01
C THR A 201 9.30 -6.16 14.43
N LEU A 202 8.22 -5.38 14.31
CA LEU A 202 6.87 -5.81 14.63
C LEU A 202 6.41 -6.94 13.69
N GLN A 203 6.66 -6.83 12.38
CA GLN A 203 6.37 -7.88 11.41
C GLN A 203 7.06 -9.19 11.78
N LYS A 204 8.36 -9.16 12.08
CA LYS A 204 9.11 -10.36 12.51
C LYS A 204 8.58 -10.96 13.81
N LYS A 205 8.15 -10.11 14.76
CA LYS A 205 7.64 -10.55 16.07
C LYS A 205 6.27 -11.20 15.95
N THR A 206 5.38 -10.64 15.14
CA THR A 206 3.97 -11.05 15.04
C THR A 206 3.70 -12.04 13.91
N GLY A 207 4.57 -12.13 12.91
CA GLY A 207 4.32 -12.87 11.67
C GLY A 207 3.34 -12.19 10.72
N MET A 208 2.96 -10.95 10.99
CA MET A 208 2.04 -10.14 10.18
C MET A 208 2.58 -9.93 8.77
N SER A 209 1.68 -9.95 7.79
CA SER A 209 1.99 -9.60 6.40
C SER A 209 1.82 -8.10 6.18
N LEU A 210 2.57 -7.54 5.24
CA LEU A 210 2.55 -6.11 4.95
C LEU A 210 2.24 -5.85 3.47
N LEU A 211 1.22 -5.06 3.18
CA LEU A 211 0.99 -4.43 1.88
C LEU A 211 1.39 -2.96 2.00
N MET A 212 2.56 -2.63 1.46
CA MET A 212 3.14 -1.29 1.56
C MET A 212 2.94 -0.52 0.27
N ILE A 213 2.41 0.68 0.36
CA ILE A 213 2.33 1.62 -0.75
C ILE A 213 3.36 2.69 -0.52
N THR A 214 4.21 2.93 -1.51
CA THR A 214 5.22 3.98 -1.45
C THR A 214 5.69 4.38 -2.85
N HIS A 215 6.21 5.58 -2.96
CA HIS A 215 6.97 6.05 -4.13
C HIS A 215 8.49 6.06 -3.86
N ASP A 216 8.91 5.75 -2.63
CA ASP A 216 10.33 5.73 -2.25
C ASP A 216 10.94 4.34 -2.45
N MET A 217 11.82 4.24 -3.45
CA MET A 217 12.54 3.01 -3.76
C MET A 217 13.54 2.59 -2.66
N GLY A 218 13.95 3.51 -1.74
CA GLY A 218 14.77 3.19 -0.57
C GLY A 218 13.97 2.38 0.43
N VAL A 219 12.72 2.79 0.66
CA VAL A 219 11.77 2.07 1.49
C VAL A 219 11.51 0.67 0.90
N VAL A 220 11.33 0.58 -0.42
CA VAL A 220 11.13 -0.70 -1.12
C VAL A 220 12.33 -1.63 -0.93
N ALA A 221 13.54 -1.13 -1.16
CA ALA A 221 14.77 -1.94 -1.00
C ALA A 221 14.97 -2.46 0.44
N GLU A 222 14.52 -1.69 1.44
CA GLU A 222 14.65 -2.04 2.86
C GLU A 222 13.58 -3.02 3.33
N MET A 223 12.33 -2.88 2.84
CA MET A 223 11.17 -3.51 3.42
C MET A 223 10.54 -4.62 2.56
N ALA A 224 10.64 -4.54 1.23
CA ALA A 224 9.87 -5.40 0.34
C ALA A 224 10.54 -6.77 0.09
N ASP A 225 9.72 -7.80 0.01
CA ASP A 225 10.08 -9.10 -0.57
C ASP A 225 9.72 -9.14 -2.05
N ASP A 226 8.50 -8.67 -2.37
CA ASP A 226 7.96 -8.61 -3.72
C ASP A 226 7.54 -7.18 -4.05
N VAL A 227 7.59 -6.81 -5.33
CA VAL A 227 7.29 -5.46 -5.81
C VAL A 227 6.30 -5.53 -6.96
N PHE A 228 5.25 -4.73 -6.87
CA PHE A 228 4.23 -4.52 -7.90
C PHE A 228 4.33 -3.08 -8.42
N VAL A 229 4.81 -2.93 -9.63
CA VAL A 229 4.99 -1.62 -10.27
C VAL A 229 3.70 -1.23 -10.99
N LEU A 230 3.08 -0.13 -10.55
CA LEU A 230 1.81 0.37 -11.04
C LEU A 230 2.02 1.65 -11.86
N TYR A 231 1.50 1.70 -13.09
CA TYR A 231 1.52 2.88 -13.94
C TYR A 231 0.14 3.14 -14.55
N ALA A 232 -0.41 4.33 -14.34
CA ALA A 232 -1.72 4.74 -14.87
C ALA A 232 -2.83 3.68 -14.68
N GLY A 233 -2.94 3.14 -13.45
CA GLY A 233 -3.93 2.13 -13.07
C GLY A 233 -3.66 0.71 -13.55
N ARG A 234 -2.54 0.44 -14.21
CA ARG A 234 -2.20 -0.87 -14.78
C ARG A 234 -0.87 -1.39 -14.25
N MET A 235 -0.76 -2.70 -14.12
CA MET A 235 0.52 -3.33 -13.81
C MET A 235 1.50 -3.04 -14.95
N ALA A 236 2.68 -2.54 -14.61
CA ALA A 236 3.82 -2.46 -15.53
C ALA A 236 4.71 -3.70 -15.36
N GLU A 237 5.06 -4.04 -14.12
CA GLU A 237 5.95 -5.14 -13.77
C GLU A 237 5.65 -5.67 -12.37
N TYR A 238 5.82 -6.98 -12.15
CA TYR A 238 5.70 -7.63 -10.85
C TYR A 238 6.79 -8.67 -10.70
N SER A 239 7.60 -8.57 -9.65
CA SER A 239 8.67 -9.53 -9.37
C SER A 239 9.17 -9.43 -7.92
N SER A 240 10.17 -10.25 -7.57
CA SER A 240 10.92 -10.08 -6.33
C SER A 240 11.66 -8.74 -6.31
N VAL A 241 11.88 -8.19 -5.12
CA VAL A 241 12.65 -6.94 -4.96
C VAL A 241 14.03 -7.03 -5.61
N GLN A 242 14.67 -8.17 -5.54
CA GLN A 242 15.99 -8.40 -6.13
C GLN A 242 15.96 -8.27 -7.66
N GLU A 243 15.00 -8.89 -8.32
CA GLU A 243 14.86 -8.82 -9.79
C GLU A 243 14.51 -7.40 -10.25
N ILE A 244 13.59 -6.72 -9.56
CA ILE A 244 13.23 -5.32 -9.87
C ILE A 244 14.45 -4.41 -9.83
N PHE A 245 15.35 -4.59 -8.85
CA PHE A 245 16.52 -3.71 -8.71
C PHE A 245 17.70 -4.09 -9.62
N HIS A 246 17.88 -5.38 -9.95
CA HIS A 246 19.02 -5.85 -10.73
C HIS A 246 18.70 -6.03 -12.22
N SER A 247 17.50 -6.43 -12.56
CA SER A 247 17.09 -6.82 -13.91
C SER A 247 15.67 -6.35 -14.25
N PRO A 248 15.38 -5.01 -14.10
CA PRO A 248 14.05 -4.49 -14.43
C PRO A 248 13.76 -4.69 -15.92
N ALA A 249 12.57 -5.22 -16.21
CA ALA A 249 12.17 -5.56 -17.58
C ALA A 249 11.37 -4.43 -18.27
N HIS A 250 10.46 -3.77 -17.52
CA HIS A 250 9.65 -2.71 -18.09
C HIS A 250 10.44 -1.38 -18.19
N PRO A 251 10.41 -0.66 -19.33
CA PRO A 251 11.09 0.64 -19.44
C PRO A 251 10.71 1.66 -18.39
N TYR A 252 9.46 1.68 -17.92
CA TYR A 252 9.03 2.53 -16.81
C TYR A 252 9.73 2.17 -15.49
N THR A 253 9.89 0.87 -15.19
CA THR A 253 10.62 0.42 -13.99
C THR A 253 12.09 0.86 -14.05
N VAL A 254 12.71 0.76 -15.22
CA VAL A 254 14.09 1.25 -15.45
C VAL A 254 14.19 2.75 -15.18
N ASP A 255 13.26 3.54 -15.77
CA ASP A 255 13.24 4.98 -15.61
C ASP A 255 12.92 5.39 -14.16
N LEU A 256 12.03 4.66 -13.47
CA LEU A 256 11.69 4.88 -12.06
C LEU A 256 12.91 4.65 -11.15
N LEU A 257 13.70 3.61 -11.42
CA LEU A 257 14.93 3.33 -10.68
C LEU A 257 16.03 4.37 -10.99
N ALA A 258 16.13 4.82 -12.24
CA ALA A 258 17.12 5.84 -12.66
C ALA A 258 16.81 7.24 -12.12
N SER A 259 15.56 7.52 -11.79
CA SER A 259 15.11 8.81 -11.23
C SER A 259 15.44 8.99 -9.75
N ARG A 260 16.18 8.06 -9.10
CA ARG A 260 16.61 8.18 -7.70
C ARG A 260 17.90 8.96 -7.57
N PRO A 261 18.04 9.84 -6.56
CA PRO A 261 19.32 10.33 -6.13
C PRO A 261 20.15 9.15 -5.57
N SER A 262 21.23 8.79 -6.23
CA SER A 262 22.17 7.79 -5.71
C SER A 262 23.27 8.48 -4.89
N GLN A 263 23.34 8.21 -3.60
CA GLN A 263 24.43 8.68 -2.74
C GLN A 263 25.79 8.06 -3.13
N TYR A 264 25.80 6.94 -3.88
CA TYR A 264 26.99 6.15 -4.19
C TYR A 264 27.45 6.23 -5.65
N ARG A 265 26.67 6.84 -6.54
CA ARG A 265 27.06 7.01 -7.94
C ARG A 265 26.95 8.48 -8.34
N LYS A 266 28.01 9.05 -8.91
CA LYS A 266 28.01 10.33 -9.64
C LYS A 266 27.19 10.23 -10.94
N GLN A 267 26.04 9.54 -10.91
CA GLN A 267 25.16 9.48 -12.05
C GLN A 267 24.22 10.69 -12.02
N THR A 268 24.15 11.37 -13.14
CA THR A 268 23.20 12.46 -13.37
C THR A 268 21.79 11.96 -13.12
N PHE A 269 21.09 12.63 -12.23
CA PHE A 269 19.64 12.43 -12.03
C PHE A 269 18.94 12.62 -13.37
N ILE A 270 18.25 11.58 -13.84
CA ILE A 270 17.47 11.64 -15.08
C ILE A 270 15.99 11.58 -14.69
N PRO A 271 15.32 12.73 -14.64
CA PRO A 271 13.88 12.72 -14.37
C PRO A 271 13.13 12.02 -15.50
N ILE A 272 12.06 11.34 -15.16
CA ILE A 272 11.15 10.76 -16.15
C ILE A 272 10.46 11.93 -16.86
N SER A 273 10.71 12.08 -18.17
CA SER A 273 10.16 13.19 -18.96
C SER A 273 8.66 13.09 -19.14
N GLY A 274 7.97 14.23 -19.21
CA GLY A 274 6.52 14.32 -19.41
C GLY A 274 5.73 13.97 -18.14
N GLN A 275 4.42 13.95 -18.25
CA GLN A 275 3.49 13.62 -17.16
C GLN A 275 2.77 12.30 -17.43
N PRO A 276 2.39 11.53 -16.38
CA PRO A 276 1.50 10.39 -16.55
C PRO A 276 0.19 10.80 -17.22
N PRO A 277 -0.41 9.96 -18.07
CA PRO A 277 -1.68 10.25 -18.68
C PRO A 277 -2.78 10.32 -17.60
N HIS A 278 -3.70 11.26 -17.78
CA HIS A 278 -4.87 11.35 -16.90
C HIS A 278 -5.84 10.20 -17.21
N TYR A 279 -6.51 9.66 -16.19
CA TYR A 279 -7.42 8.51 -16.32
C TYR A 279 -8.57 8.73 -17.32
N THR A 280 -8.93 9.99 -17.61
CA THR A 280 -9.95 10.33 -18.62
C THR A 280 -9.43 10.29 -20.06
N HIS A 281 -8.10 10.26 -20.26
CA HIS A 281 -7.45 10.34 -21.57
C HIS A 281 -6.28 9.36 -21.65
N LEU A 282 -6.58 8.08 -21.38
CA LEU A 282 -5.56 7.03 -21.51
C LEU A 282 -5.24 6.77 -22.98
N PRO A 283 -3.97 6.51 -23.34
CA PRO A 283 -3.59 6.03 -24.66
C PRO A 283 -4.32 4.73 -25.03
N LYS A 284 -4.63 4.52 -26.31
CA LYS A 284 -5.25 3.28 -26.80
C LYS A 284 -4.37 2.06 -26.56
N GLY A 285 -3.06 2.23 -26.70
CA GLY A 285 -2.07 1.19 -26.52
C GLY A 285 -1.47 1.14 -25.11
N CYS A 286 -0.15 0.98 -25.02
CA CYS A 286 0.58 1.02 -23.78
C CYS A 286 0.49 2.42 -23.14
N CYS A 287 0.05 2.50 -21.88
CA CYS A 287 -0.09 3.79 -21.18
C CYS A 287 1.24 4.54 -21.05
N TYR A 288 2.36 3.82 -21.03
CA TYR A 288 3.71 4.43 -20.94
C TYR A 288 4.27 4.84 -22.32
N SER A 289 3.66 4.42 -23.45
CA SER A 289 4.20 4.68 -24.78
C SER A 289 4.56 6.15 -25.09
N PRO A 290 3.83 7.18 -24.64
CA PRO A 290 4.19 8.58 -24.91
C PRO A 290 5.50 9.05 -24.22
N ARG A 291 5.93 8.34 -23.18
CA ARG A 291 7.14 8.63 -22.40
C ARG A 291 8.25 7.61 -22.61
N CYS A 292 7.95 6.49 -23.26
CA CYS A 292 8.85 5.35 -23.44
C CYS A 292 9.87 5.62 -24.53
N ARG A 293 11.17 5.63 -24.18
CA ARG A 293 12.28 5.78 -25.14
C ARG A 293 12.45 4.55 -26.05
N LYS A 294 11.86 3.42 -25.70
CA LYS A 294 11.90 2.15 -26.45
C LYS A 294 10.54 1.80 -27.06
N ALA A 295 9.65 2.79 -27.25
CA ALA A 295 8.33 2.54 -27.80
C ALA A 295 8.41 1.99 -29.23
N LEU A 296 7.68 0.90 -29.49
CA LEU A 296 7.46 0.31 -30.80
C LEU A 296 6.17 0.86 -31.39
N PRO A 297 5.95 0.82 -32.73
CA PRO A 297 4.70 1.26 -33.34
C PRO A 297 3.45 0.63 -32.68
N ILE A 298 3.47 -0.68 -32.40
CA ILE A 298 2.37 -1.41 -31.75
C ILE A 298 2.03 -0.86 -30.36
N CYS A 299 3.01 -0.26 -29.65
CA CYS A 299 2.76 0.34 -28.33
C CYS A 299 1.75 1.49 -28.36
N PHE A 300 1.55 2.14 -29.50
CA PHE A 300 0.57 3.22 -29.66
C PHE A 300 -0.82 2.72 -30.06
N GLU A 301 -0.91 1.50 -30.58
CA GLU A 301 -2.13 0.94 -31.14
C GLU A 301 -2.84 -0.03 -30.18
N GLN A 302 -2.07 -0.88 -29.49
CA GLN A 302 -2.60 -1.98 -28.69
C GLN A 302 -1.94 -2.04 -27.29
N PRO A 303 -2.73 -2.29 -26.22
CA PRO A 303 -2.19 -2.49 -24.88
C PRO A 303 -1.46 -3.84 -24.82
N PRO A 304 -0.24 -3.90 -24.24
CA PRO A 304 0.44 -5.17 -24.06
C PRO A 304 -0.30 -6.04 -23.02
N GLN A 305 -0.23 -7.34 -23.20
CA GLN A 305 -0.67 -8.29 -22.18
C GLN A 305 0.44 -8.58 -21.19
N SER A 306 0.08 -9.17 -20.03
CA SER A 306 1.05 -9.61 -19.05
C SER A 306 1.77 -10.86 -19.57
N THR A 307 3.09 -10.77 -19.72
CA THR A 307 3.96 -11.86 -20.14
C THR A 307 4.78 -12.34 -18.95
N PRO A 308 4.76 -13.65 -18.60
CA PRO A 308 5.65 -14.22 -17.61
C PRO A 308 7.08 -14.34 -18.17
N LEU A 309 8.06 -13.74 -17.52
CA LEU A 309 9.48 -13.95 -17.83
C LEU A 309 10.03 -15.19 -17.09
N ASN A 310 9.49 -15.44 -15.88
CA ASN A 310 9.68 -16.66 -15.11
C ASN A 310 8.48 -16.89 -14.19
N ALA A 311 8.54 -17.88 -13.29
CA ALA A 311 7.44 -18.23 -12.38
C ALA A 311 7.00 -17.09 -11.45
N HIS A 312 7.87 -16.10 -11.18
CA HIS A 312 7.62 -14.99 -10.24
C HIS A 312 7.81 -13.61 -10.86
N HIS A 313 8.21 -13.52 -12.14
CA HIS A 313 8.45 -12.26 -12.82
C HIS A 313 7.47 -12.09 -13.99
N HIS A 314 6.63 -11.08 -13.89
CA HIS A 314 5.63 -10.74 -14.91
C HIS A 314 5.85 -9.30 -15.39
N VAL A 315 5.79 -9.08 -16.68
CA VAL A 315 5.93 -7.76 -17.30
C VAL A 315 4.81 -7.52 -18.32
N ARG A 316 4.32 -6.29 -18.37
CA ARG A 316 3.29 -5.88 -19.33
C ARG A 316 3.91 -4.95 -20.38
N CYS A 317 4.70 -5.52 -21.31
CA CYS A 317 5.49 -4.77 -22.26
C CYS A 317 5.72 -5.55 -23.56
N TRP A 318 5.49 -4.91 -24.72
CA TRP A 318 5.70 -5.49 -26.06
C TRP A 318 7.16 -5.84 -26.39
N LEU A 319 8.13 -5.39 -25.60
CA LEU A 319 9.53 -5.81 -25.77
C LEU A 319 9.77 -7.26 -25.32
N HIS A 320 8.81 -7.88 -24.65
CA HIS A 320 8.92 -9.22 -24.07
C HIS A 320 7.77 -10.16 -24.49
N GLY A 321 6.88 -9.71 -25.37
CA GLY A 321 5.72 -10.49 -25.85
C GLY A 321 5.67 -10.64 -27.35
#